data_012fe52157529430616760d6d3b3d237
#
_entry.id   012fe52157529430616760d6d3b3d237
#
_cell.length_a   1.000
_cell.length_b   1.000
_cell.length_c   1.000
_cell.angle_alpha   90.00
_cell.angle_beta   90.00
_cell.angle_gamma   90.00
#
_symmetry.space_group_name_H-M   'P 1'
#
loop_
_entity.id
_entity.type
_entity.pdbx_description
1 polymer ?
#
loop_
_entity_poly.entity_id
_entity_poly.type
_entity_poly.pdbx_seq_one_letter_code
_entity_poly.pdbx_strand_id
1 'polypeptide(L)'
;MVNAMQQQDWDPRSEAVQRDQRAAYDEMRQRCPVAYSNFLGWSLFRHEDILRVLNDPATFSNAVSRHLSVPDGMDPPEHTAFRRMIMPYFRPERVAAFEPPCRQIAATLVQALLGRDELEFIGDFANEFAVRSQSASLGWPPDLCTPLRLWTEKNRRATFAEDRAAMAEIAREFEGYAHELLQIRRTAADQASDDITSSLLRQQVQ
;
A
#
# COMPACT_ATOMS: atom_id res chain seq x y z
N MET A 1 7.96 -12.99 -34.97
CA MET A 1 7.67 -11.58 -35.23
C MET A 1 8.64 -10.79 -34.38
N VAL A 2 9.53 -10.02 -34.99
CA VAL A 2 10.56 -9.23 -34.31
C VAL A 2 9.84 -8.13 -33.56
N ASN A 3 9.98 -8.13 -32.22
CA ASN A 3 9.52 -7.07 -31.36
C ASN A 3 10.30 -5.82 -31.76
N ALA A 4 9.69 -4.92 -32.53
CA ALA A 4 10.26 -3.59 -32.74
C ALA A 4 10.43 -3.00 -31.33
N MET A 5 11.66 -2.68 -30.92
CA MET A 5 11.93 -2.02 -29.65
C MET A 5 11.11 -0.73 -29.65
N GLN A 6 10.08 -0.70 -28.81
CA GLN A 6 9.24 0.46 -28.66
C GLN A 6 10.11 1.59 -28.10
N GLN A 7 10.16 2.70 -28.81
CA GLN A 7 10.97 3.85 -28.40
C GLN A 7 10.40 4.40 -27.10
N GLN A 8 11.27 4.60 -26.12
CA GLN A 8 10.89 5.19 -24.85
C GLN A 8 10.54 6.67 -25.01
N ASP A 9 9.37 7.08 -24.54
CA ASP A 9 8.90 8.47 -24.61
C ASP A 9 9.44 9.30 -23.43
N TRP A 10 9.71 8.64 -22.30
CA TRP A 10 10.22 9.26 -21.09
C TRP A 10 10.91 8.22 -20.18
N ASP A 11 11.76 8.69 -19.26
CA ASP A 11 12.37 7.84 -18.23
C ASP A 11 12.08 8.40 -16.83
N PRO A 12 11.17 7.76 -16.06
CA PRO A 12 10.82 8.21 -14.72
C PRO A 12 11.97 8.14 -13.72
N ARG A 13 13.04 7.39 -14.03
CA ARG A 13 14.24 7.26 -13.19
C ARG A 13 15.38 8.20 -13.59
N SER A 14 15.22 8.97 -14.66
CA SER A 14 16.24 9.91 -15.06
C SER A 14 16.46 10.99 -13.98
N GLU A 15 17.69 11.46 -13.86
CA GLU A 15 18.06 12.49 -12.89
C GLU A 15 17.21 13.76 -13.04
N ALA A 16 16.89 14.14 -14.26
CA ALA A 16 16.06 15.30 -14.57
C ALA A 16 14.64 15.15 -13.99
N VAL A 17 14.01 13.99 -14.20
CA VAL A 17 12.67 13.70 -13.65
C VAL A 17 12.73 13.62 -12.11
N GLN A 18 13.73 12.94 -11.55
CA GLN A 18 13.85 12.80 -10.09
C GLN A 18 14.12 14.13 -9.38
N ARG A 19 14.77 15.07 -10.04
CA ARG A 19 15.03 16.43 -9.51
C ARG A 19 13.77 17.27 -9.38
N ASP A 20 12.86 17.19 -10.36
CA ASP A 20 11.57 17.89 -10.35
C ASP A 20 10.48 17.05 -11.05
N GLN A 21 9.91 16.13 -10.31
CA GLN A 21 8.85 15.24 -10.81
C GLN A 21 7.59 16.01 -11.23
N ARG A 22 7.27 17.12 -10.55
CA ARG A 22 6.07 17.91 -10.85
C ARG A 22 6.19 18.56 -12.23
N ALA A 23 7.31 19.25 -12.49
CA ALA A 23 7.57 19.87 -13.78
C ALA A 23 7.60 18.81 -14.89
N ALA A 24 8.25 17.66 -14.67
CA ALA A 24 8.29 16.58 -15.64
C ALA A 24 6.90 16.02 -15.96
N TYR A 25 6.04 15.81 -14.95
CA TYR A 25 4.66 15.33 -15.18
C TYR A 25 3.78 16.39 -15.86
N ASP A 26 3.98 17.68 -15.55
CA ASP A 26 3.27 18.76 -16.22
C ASP A 26 3.65 18.86 -17.71
N GLU A 27 4.93 18.69 -18.03
CA GLU A 27 5.41 18.60 -19.42
C GLU A 27 4.79 17.40 -20.14
N MET A 28 4.85 16.19 -19.53
CA MET A 28 4.30 14.98 -20.13
C MET A 28 2.80 15.10 -20.36
N ARG A 29 2.06 15.73 -19.44
CA ARG A 29 0.61 15.98 -19.57
C ARG A 29 0.26 16.80 -20.82
N GLN A 30 1.14 17.71 -21.21
CA GLN A 30 0.95 18.56 -22.39
C GLN A 30 1.47 17.90 -23.67
N ARG A 31 2.67 17.32 -23.62
CA ARG A 31 3.40 16.82 -24.78
C ARG A 31 3.03 15.39 -25.18
N CYS A 32 2.92 14.50 -24.20
CA CYS A 32 2.69 13.07 -24.44
C CYS A 32 1.88 12.45 -23.29
N PRO A 33 0.56 12.69 -23.24
CA PRO A 33 -0.27 12.29 -22.10
C PRO A 33 -0.45 10.78 -21.92
N VAL A 34 -0.12 9.99 -22.94
CA VAL A 34 -0.01 8.53 -22.90
C VAL A 34 1.39 8.19 -23.36
N ALA A 35 2.27 7.79 -22.46
CA ALA A 35 3.69 7.63 -22.73
C ALA A 35 4.21 6.26 -22.28
N TYR A 36 5.16 5.73 -23.01
CA TYR A 36 5.83 4.48 -22.71
C TYR A 36 7.19 4.72 -22.05
N SER A 37 7.49 3.93 -21.03
CA SER A 37 8.83 3.81 -20.45
C SER A 37 9.22 2.35 -20.30
N ASN A 38 10.51 2.05 -20.38
CA ASN A 38 11.03 0.71 -20.16
C ASN A 38 10.84 0.23 -18.73
N PHE A 39 10.70 1.16 -17.77
CA PHE A 39 10.54 0.86 -16.35
C PHE A 39 9.08 0.64 -15.95
N LEU A 40 8.18 1.54 -16.32
CA LEU A 40 6.76 1.50 -15.91
C LEU A 40 5.83 0.88 -16.96
N GLY A 41 6.31 0.67 -18.21
CA GLY A 41 5.42 0.41 -19.31
C GLY A 41 4.63 1.68 -19.70
N TRP A 42 3.34 1.54 -19.94
CA TRP A 42 2.48 2.66 -20.30
C TRP A 42 2.09 3.48 -19.06
N SER A 43 2.18 4.80 -19.20
CA SER A 43 1.82 5.77 -18.16
C SER A 43 0.80 6.77 -18.70
N LEU A 44 -0.20 7.11 -17.88
CA LEU A 44 -1.23 8.11 -18.19
C LEU A 44 -0.99 9.35 -17.34
N PHE A 45 -0.99 10.52 -17.94
CA PHE A 45 -0.72 11.78 -17.25
C PHE A 45 -1.95 12.70 -17.11
N ARG A 46 -3.06 12.42 -17.80
CA ARG A 46 -4.30 13.20 -17.68
C ARG A 46 -5.30 12.48 -16.78
N HIS A 47 -5.92 13.25 -15.90
CA HIS A 47 -6.94 12.73 -14.97
C HIS A 47 -8.12 12.07 -15.69
N GLU A 48 -8.60 12.66 -16.76
CA GLU A 48 -9.70 12.10 -17.57
C GLU A 48 -9.39 10.73 -18.16
N ASP A 49 -8.14 10.53 -18.64
CA ASP A 49 -7.70 9.25 -19.19
C ASP A 49 -7.57 8.19 -18.09
N ILE A 50 -7.05 8.59 -16.92
CA ILE A 50 -6.98 7.71 -15.73
C ILE A 50 -8.38 7.28 -15.31
N LEU A 51 -9.33 8.20 -15.19
CA LEU A 51 -10.72 7.87 -14.84
C LEU A 51 -11.37 6.94 -15.87
N ARG A 52 -11.11 7.13 -17.16
CA ARG A 52 -11.61 6.23 -18.21
C ARG A 52 -11.11 4.81 -18.00
N VAL A 53 -9.80 4.65 -17.79
CA VAL A 53 -9.18 3.33 -17.54
C VAL A 53 -9.71 2.68 -16.28
N LEU A 54 -9.80 3.42 -15.16
CA LEU A 54 -10.30 2.91 -13.89
C LEU A 54 -11.79 2.48 -13.94
N ASN A 55 -12.59 3.05 -14.84
CA ASN A 55 -14.01 2.72 -14.97
C ASN A 55 -14.29 1.69 -16.07
N ASP A 56 -13.27 1.13 -16.71
CA ASP A 56 -13.42 0.13 -17.76
C ASP A 56 -12.62 -1.16 -17.44
N PRO A 57 -13.04 -1.94 -16.44
CA PRO A 57 -12.38 -3.18 -16.06
C PRO A 57 -12.48 -4.28 -17.14
N ALA A 58 -13.39 -4.14 -18.10
CA ALA A 58 -13.50 -5.08 -19.21
C ALA A 58 -12.35 -4.96 -20.21
N THR A 59 -11.81 -3.75 -20.37
CA THR A 59 -10.67 -3.47 -21.25
C THR A 59 -9.34 -3.45 -20.48
N PHE A 60 -9.36 -2.92 -19.25
CA PHE A 60 -8.16 -2.70 -18.43
C PHE A 60 -8.28 -3.48 -17.12
N SER A 61 -7.61 -4.63 -17.07
CA SER A 61 -7.63 -5.53 -15.92
C SER A 61 -6.63 -5.11 -14.84
N ASN A 62 -7.02 -5.28 -13.56
CA ASN A 62 -6.15 -5.19 -12.40
C ASN A 62 -5.43 -6.51 -12.09
N ALA A 63 -5.82 -7.63 -12.72
CA ALA A 63 -5.23 -8.94 -12.50
C ALA A 63 -3.88 -9.10 -13.24
N VAL A 64 -2.95 -8.18 -12.99
CA VAL A 64 -1.65 -8.11 -13.69
C VAL A 64 -0.53 -8.87 -12.97
N SER A 65 -0.73 -9.25 -11.71
CA SER A 65 0.27 -9.94 -10.88
C SER A 65 -0.04 -11.45 -10.78
N ARG A 66 1.02 -12.26 -10.69
CA ARG A 66 0.89 -13.68 -10.33
C ARG A 66 0.63 -13.90 -8.84
N HIS A 67 0.85 -12.88 -8.01
CA HIS A 67 0.56 -12.91 -6.59
C HIS A 67 -0.86 -12.42 -6.35
N LEU A 68 -1.59 -13.17 -5.55
CA LEU A 68 -2.93 -12.79 -5.13
C LEU A 68 -2.86 -11.50 -4.30
N SER A 69 -3.50 -10.44 -4.79
CA SER A 69 -3.65 -9.18 -4.08
C SER A 69 -5.14 -8.89 -3.93
N VAL A 70 -5.67 -9.12 -2.74
CA VAL A 70 -7.10 -9.01 -2.45
C VAL A 70 -7.40 -7.68 -1.76
N PRO A 71 -8.33 -6.87 -2.28
CA PRO A 71 -9.07 -7.01 -3.54
C PRO A 71 -8.38 -6.34 -4.74
N ASP A 72 -7.26 -5.62 -4.53
CA ASP A 72 -6.71 -4.64 -5.47
C ASP A 72 -6.20 -5.26 -6.78
N GLY A 73 -5.76 -6.52 -6.74
CA GLY A 73 -5.31 -7.28 -7.92
C GLY A 73 -6.40 -8.15 -8.53
N MET A 74 -7.65 -7.79 -8.37
CA MET A 74 -8.82 -8.53 -8.88
C MET A 74 -9.68 -7.66 -9.77
N ASP A 75 -10.44 -8.32 -10.66
CA ASP A 75 -11.49 -7.70 -11.45
C ASP A 75 -12.88 -8.09 -10.94
N PRO A 76 -13.94 -7.35 -11.28
CA PRO A 76 -15.30 -7.82 -11.05
C PRO A 76 -15.57 -9.16 -11.76
N PRO A 77 -16.37 -10.08 -11.15
CA PRO A 77 -17.18 -9.90 -9.94
C PRO A 77 -16.43 -10.13 -8.62
N GLU A 78 -15.28 -10.80 -8.62
CA GLU A 78 -14.53 -11.18 -7.41
C GLU A 78 -14.10 -9.95 -6.62
N HIS A 79 -13.52 -8.95 -7.27
CA HIS A 79 -13.21 -7.64 -6.66
C HIS A 79 -14.39 -7.08 -5.89
N THR A 80 -15.59 -7.11 -6.51
CA THR A 80 -16.79 -6.53 -5.92
C THR A 80 -17.21 -7.26 -4.65
N ALA A 81 -17.08 -8.60 -4.60
CA ALA A 81 -17.40 -9.40 -3.43
C ALA A 81 -16.48 -9.06 -2.25
N PHE A 82 -15.16 -9.07 -2.47
CA PHE A 82 -14.18 -8.71 -1.43
C PHE A 82 -14.29 -7.24 -1.01
N ARG A 83 -14.48 -6.33 -1.96
CA ARG A 83 -14.64 -4.90 -1.67
C ARG A 83 -15.86 -4.65 -0.78
N ARG A 84 -16.96 -5.33 -1.04
CA ARG A 84 -18.20 -5.24 -0.24
C ARG A 84 -17.97 -5.72 1.20
N MET A 85 -17.12 -6.73 1.39
CA MET A 85 -16.77 -7.27 2.71
C MET A 85 -15.94 -6.29 3.55
N ILE A 86 -15.01 -5.55 2.93
CA ILE A 86 -14.13 -4.63 3.65
C ILE A 86 -14.69 -3.20 3.81
N MET A 87 -15.59 -2.76 2.93
CA MET A 87 -16.15 -1.39 2.96
C MET A 87 -16.76 -0.96 4.30
N PRO A 88 -17.45 -1.84 5.08
CA PRO A 88 -17.99 -1.44 6.38
C PRO A 88 -16.95 -0.89 7.37
N TYR A 89 -15.68 -1.28 7.26
CA TYR A 89 -14.61 -0.79 8.14
C TYR A 89 -14.14 0.63 7.80
N PHE A 90 -14.47 1.12 6.61
CA PHE A 90 -14.12 2.47 6.12
C PHE A 90 -15.30 3.45 6.16
N ARG A 91 -16.38 3.11 6.83
CA ARG A 91 -17.51 4.04 7.01
C ARG A 91 -17.12 5.24 7.86
N PRO A 92 -17.69 6.43 7.61
CA PRO A 92 -17.35 7.66 8.33
C PRO A 92 -17.37 7.50 9.85
N GLU A 93 -18.33 6.75 10.39
CA GLU A 93 -18.49 6.53 11.83
C GLU A 93 -17.30 5.71 12.41
N ARG A 94 -16.84 4.70 11.67
CA ARG A 94 -15.67 3.90 12.06
C ARG A 94 -14.37 4.72 11.99
N VAL A 95 -14.22 5.52 10.94
CA VAL A 95 -13.08 6.42 10.78
C VAL A 95 -13.05 7.47 11.90
N ALA A 96 -14.21 8.09 12.20
CA ALA A 96 -14.33 9.04 13.29
C ALA A 96 -14.03 8.42 14.67
N ALA A 97 -14.47 7.18 14.90
CA ALA A 97 -14.15 6.45 16.14
C ALA A 97 -12.65 6.14 16.28
N PHE A 98 -11.91 6.04 15.18
CA PHE A 98 -10.47 5.80 15.19
C PHE A 98 -9.64 7.10 15.32
N GLU A 99 -10.22 8.27 15.11
CA GLU A 99 -9.49 9.55 15.20
C GLU A 99 -8.81 9.76 16.56
N PRO A 100 -9.46 9.54 17.75
CA PRO A 100 -8.81 9.73 19.05
C PRO A 100 -7.58 8.80 19.25
N PRO A 101 -7.61 7.50 18.98
CA PRO A 101 -6.41 6.65 19.00
C PRO A 101 -5.30 7.15 18.07
N CYS A 102 -5.65 7.56 16.86
CA CYS A 102 -4.70 8.08 15.88
C CYS A 102 -4.00 9.36 16.39
N ARG A 103 -4.77 10.30 16.98
CA ARG A 103 -4.22 11.52 17.62
C ARG A 103 -3.30 11.19 18.78
N GLN A 104 -3.66 10.21 19.61
CA GLN A 104 -2.82 9.78 20.73
C GLN A 104 -1.48 9.23 20.26
N ILE A 105 -1.48 8.40 19.19
CA ILE A 105 -0.25 7.89 18.56
C ILE A 105 0.62 9.06 18.10
N ALA A 106 0.03 10.02 17.38
CA ALA A 106 0.75 11.19 16.88
C ALA A 106 1.34 12.02 18.05
N ALA A 107 0.56 12.29 19.09
CA ALA A 107 1.01 13.05 20.24
C ALA A 107 2.18 12.34 20.96
N THR A 108 2.09 11.02 21.14
CA THR A 108 3.15 10.23 21.77
C THR A 108 4.46 10.30 20.98
N LEU A 109 4.37 10.20 19.64
CA LEU A 109 5.54 10.30 18.77
C LEU A 109 6.15 11.70 18.80
N VAL A 110 5.33 12.73 18.74
CA VAL A 110 5.80 14.13 18.85
C VAL A 110 6.50 14.36 20.18
N GLN A 111 5.92 13.89 21.29
CA GLN A 111 6.54 14.02 22.62
C GLN A 111 7.92 13.37 22.68
N ALA A 112 8.12 12.22 22.03
CA ALA A 112 9.40 11.53 21.98
C ALA A 112 10.47 12.28 21.13
N LEU A 113 10.04 13.20 20.28
CA LEU A 113 10.92 13.99 19.42
C LEU A 113 11.23 15.39 20.01
N LEU A 114 10.53 15.79 21.06
CA LEU A 114 10.79 17.09 21.72
C LEU A 114 12.21 17.15 22.27
N GLY A 115 12.87 18.30 22.07
CA GLY A 115 14.24 18.54 22.51
C GLY A 115 15.32 18.10 21.50
N ARG A 116 14.93 17.61 20.34
CA ARG A 116 15.83 17.42 19.20
C ARG A 116 15.89 18.71 18.37
N ASP A 117 17.10 19.16 18.04
CA ASP A 117 17.30 20.36 17.22
C ASP A 117 16.93 20.12 15.75
N GLU A 118 17.14 18.89 15.27
CA GLU A 118 16.83 18.47 13.91
C GLU A 118 16.21 17.07 13.90
N LEU A 119 15.33 16.82 12.94
CA LEU A 119 14.74 15.51 12.71
C LEU A 119 14.57 15.23 11.21
N GLU A 120 14.72 13.98 10.81
CA GLU A 120 14.33 13.52 9.48
C GLU A 120 12.88 13.03 9.55
N PHE A 121 11.96 13.83 9.03
CA PHE A 121 10.52 13.65 9.23
C PHE A 121 9.99 12.29 8.80
N ILE A 122 10.48 11.74 7.68
CA ILE A 122 9.99 10.46 7.14
C ILE A 122 10.42 9.30 8.05
N GLY A 123 11.69 9.23 8.42
CA GLY A 123 12.23 8.15 9.25
C GLY A 123 11.84 8.28 10.72
N ASP A 124 11.97 9.49 11.27
CA ASP A 124 11.78 9.74 12.70
C ASP A 124 10.30 9.79 13.12
N PHE A 125 9.39 10.20 12.21
CA PHE A 125 7.97 10.36 12.53
C PHE A 125 7.05 9.59 11.59
N ALA A 126 7.07 9.86 10.28
CA ALA A 126 6.02 9.43 9.37
C ALA A 126 5.92 7.90 9.24
N ASN A 127 7.07 7.21 9.12
CA ASN A 127 7.11 5.75 9.03
C ASN A 127 6.57 5.09 10.31
N GLU A 128 6.98 5.60 11.47
CA GLU A 128 6.54 5.10 12.77
C GLU A 128 5.04 5.36 12.98
N PHE A 129 4.58 6.56 12.64
CA PHE A 129 3.17 6.93 12.72
C PHE A 129 2.29 6.05 11.82
N ALA A 130 2.71 5.81 10.58
CA ALA A 130 1.98 4.99 9.63
C ALA A 130 1.81 3.55 10.14
N VAL A 131 2.90 2.91 10.58
CA VAL A 131 2.86 1.53 11.07
C VAL A 131 2.03 1.40 12.34
N ARG A 132 2.20 2.30 13.32
CA ARG A 132 1.42 2.26 14.56
C ARG A 132 -0.06 2.50 14.33
N SER A 133 -0.41 3.47 13.49
CA SER A 133 -1.79 3.76 13.14
C SER A 133 -2.44 2.60 12.40
N GLN A 134 -1.75 2.01 11.44
CA GLN A 134 -2.22 0.84 10.71
C GLN A 134 -2.44 -0.36 11.64
N SER A 135 -1.45 -0.67 12.49
CA SER A 135 -1.54 -1.78 13.45
C SER A 135 -2.68 -1.57 14.44
N ALA A 136 -2.83 -0.36 14.99
CA ALA A 136 -3.93 -0.03 15.89
C ALA A 136 -5.30 -0.15 15.22
N SER A 137 -5.43 0.30 13.96
CA SER A 137 -6.68 0.19 13.19
C SER A 137 -7.08 -1.27 12.94
N LEU A 138 -6.11 -2.15 12.68
CA LEU A 138 -6.32 -3.56 12.44
C LEU A 138 -6.46 -4.39 13.74
N GLY A 139 -6.18 -3.79 14.89
CA GLY A 139 -6.11 -4.50 16.18
C GLY A 139 -4.86 -5.37 16.32
N TRP A 140 -3.77 -5.03 15.62
CA TRP A 140 -2.51 -5.76 15.72
C TRP A 140 -1.72 -5.34 16.97
N PRO A 141 -0.99 -6.28 17.59
CA PRO A 141 -0.26 -5.98 18.82
C PRO A 141 0.88 -4.99 18.59
N PRO A 142 1.14 -4.08 19.56
CA PRO A 142 2.15 -3.02 19.43
C PRO A 142 3.58 -3.54 19.23
N ASP A 143 3.92 -4.73 19.70
CA ASP A 143 5.23 -5.36 19.54
C ASP A 143 5.55 -5.73 18.06
N LEU A 144 4.52 -5.87 17.22
CA LEU A 144 4.70 -6.02 15.77
C LEU A 144 5.08 -4.72 15.05
N CYS A 145 4.92 -3.54 15.66
CA CYS A 145 5.17 -2.28 14.96
C CYS A 145 6.64 -2.15 14.50
N THR A 146 7.60 -2.51 15.33
CA THR A 146 9.03 -2.46 14.95
C THR A 146 9.38 -3.47 13.86
N PRO A 147 9.03 -4.76 13.94
CA PRO A 147 9.20 -5.71 12.85
C PRO A 147 8.59 -5.23 11.53
N LEU A 148 7.34 -4.74 11.56
CA LEU A 148 6.63 -4.26 10.36
C LEU A 148 7.29 -3.02 9.74
N ARG A 149 7.78 -2.09 10.56
CA ARG A 149 8.52 -0.93 10.06
C ARG A 149 9.80 -1.37 9.34
N LEU A 150 10.57 -2.27 9.93
CA LEU A 150 11.78 -2.81 9.31
C LEU A 150 11.47 -3.59 8.03
N TRP A 151 10.39 -4.36 8.04
CA TRP A 151 9.88 -5.06 6.86
C TRP A 151 9.54 -4.10 5.72
N THR A 152 8.81 -3.01 6.03
CA THR A 152 8.45 -1.99 5.03
C THR A 152 9.70 -1.36 4.39
N GLU A 153 10.73 -1.09 5.18
CA GLU A 153 11.99 -0.55 4.67
C GLU A 153 12.74 -1.55 3.76
N LYS A 154 12.83 -2.82 4.18
CA LYS A 154 13.39 -3.90 3.34
C LYS A 154 12.63 -4.02 2.02
N ASN A 155 11.29 -4.06 2.09
CA ASN A 155 10.44 -4.20 0.91
C ASN A 155 10.62 -3.04 -0.08
N ARG A 156 10.67 -1.80 0.42
CA ARG A 156 10.94 -0.63 -0.40
C ARG A 156 12.29 -0.73 -1.10
N ARG A 157 13.35 -1.10 -0.38
CA ARG A 157 14.72 -1.25 -0.95
C ARG A 157 14.76 -2.32 -2.03
N ALA A 158 14.18 -3.50 -1.77
CA ALA A 158 14.15 -4.61 -2.73
C ALA A 158 13.34 -4.25 -3.99
N THR A 159 12.21 -3.56 -3.83
CA THR A 159 11.38 -3.07 -4.94
C THR A 159 12.14 -2.06 -5.80
N PHE A 160 12.83 -1.09 -5.19
CA PHE A 160 13.64 -0.13 -5.92
C PHE A 160 14.81 -0.75 -6.69
N ALA A 161 15.42 -1.79 -6.08
CA ALA A 161 16.51 -2.55 -6.71
C ALA A 161 16.02 -3.57 -7.74
N GLU A 162 14.70 -3.77 -7.89
CA GLU A 162 14.10 -4.83 -8.71
C GLU A 162 14.63 -6.23 -8.34
N ASP A 163 15.06 -6.41 -7.07
CA ASP A 163 15.59 -7.68 -6.57
C ASP A 163 14.45 -8.66 -6.25
N ARG A 164 14.11 -9.46 -7.25
CA ARG A 164 13.02 -10.45 -7.15
C ARG A 164 13.26 -11.52 -6.09
N ALA A 165 14.51 -11.89 -5.83
CA ALA A 165 14.84 -12.89 -4.82
C ALA A 165 14.59 -12.32 -3.41
N ALA A 166 15.10 -11.11 -3.14
CA ALA A 166 14.84 -10.40 -1.90
C ALA A 166 13.33 -10.12 -1.69
N MET A 167 12.61 -9.70 -2.74
CA MET A 167 11.16 -9.49 -2.67
C MET A 167 10.40 -10.76 -2.27
N ALA A 168 10.76 -11.92 -2.82
CA ALA A 168 10.15 -13.20 -2.48
C ALA A 168 10.44 -13.63 -1.03
N GLU A 169 11.62 -13.33 -0.51
CA GLU A 169 11.98 -13.60 0.89
C GLU A 169 11.22 -12.69 1.85
N ILE A 170 11.14 -11.41 1.54
CA ILE A 170 10.40 -10.41 2.32
C ILE A 170 8.90 -10.73 2.34
N ALA A 171 8.32 -11.21 1.23
CA ALA A 171 6.94 -11.66 1.20
C ALA A 171 6.69 -12.83 2.17
N ARG A 172 7.60 -13.82 2.21
CA ARG A 172 7.51 -14.94 3.16
C ARG A 172 7.65 -14.49 4.63
N GLU A 173 8.49 -13.49 4.90
CA GLU A 173 8.60 -12.90 6.23
C GLU A 173 7.25 -12.31 6.69
N PHE A 174 6.57 -11.56 5.81
CA PHE A 174 5.25 -11.00 6.10
C PHE A 174 4.16 -12.08 6.27
N GLU A 175 4.17 -13.10 5.42
CA GLU A 175 3.28 -14.26 5.58
C GLU A 175 3.45 -14.92 6.96
N GLY A 176 4.68 -14.99 7.47
CA GLY A 176 4.97 -15.49 8.83
C GLY A 176 4.28 -14.65 9.90
N TYR A 177 4.42 -13.32 9.87
CA TYR A 177 3.74 -12.43 10.82
C TYR A 177 2.22 -12.55 10.74
N ALA A 178 1.67 -12.57 9.53
CA ALA A 178 0.24 -12.70 9.32
C ALA A 178 -0.29 -14.06 9.82
N HIS A 179 0.42 -15.14 9.52
CA HIS A 179 0.04 -16.49 9.93
C HIS A 179 0.02 -16.63 11.46
N GLU A 180 1.08 -16.18 12.15
CA GLU A 180 1.17 -16.23 13.60
C GLU A 180 0.03 -15.44 14.26
N LEU A 181 -0.22 -14.22 13.79
CA LEU A 181 -1.30 -13.38 14.28
C LEU A 181 -2.67 -14.05 14.09
N LEU A 182 -2.94 -14.62 12.92
CA LEU A 182 -4.20 -15.30 12.63
C LEU A 182 -4.37 -16.57 13.47
N GLN A 183 -3.31 -17.32 13.75
CA GLN A 183 -3.36 -18.47 14.65
C GLN A 183 -3.69 -18.08 16.09
N ILE A 184 -3.03 -17.03 16.61
CA ILE A 184 -3.33 -16.48 17.94
C ILE A 184 -4.81 -16.08 18.03
N ARG A 185 -5.34 -15.40 17.00
CA ARG A 185 -6.74 -14.97 16.99
C ARG A 185 -7.73 -16.12 16.88
N ARG A 186 -7.40 -17.19 16.16
CA ARG A 186 -8.24 -18.39 16.08
C ARG A 186 -8.30 -19.17 17.39
N THR A 187 -7.18 -19.27 18.11
CA THR A 187 -7.12 -19.97 19.40
C THR A 187 -7.73 -19.16 20.54
N ALA A 188 -7.73 -17.82 20.44
CA ALA A 188 -8.35 -16.91 21.40
C ALA A 188 -9.85 -16.66 21.14
N ALA A 189 -10.53 -17.54 20.40
CA ALA A 189 -11.90 -17.35 19.91
C ALA A 189 -12.95 -17.08 21.01
N ASP A 190 -12.67 -17.41 22.26
CA ASP A 190 -13.53 -17.12 23.43
C ASP A 190 -13.37 -15.66 23.97
N GLN A 191 -12.34 -14.94 23.55
CA GLN A 191 -12.17 -13.52 23.87
C GLN A 191 -12.47 -12.69 22.61
N ALA A 192 -13.75 -12.42 22.38
CA ALA A 192 -14.24 -11.69 21.22
C ALA A 192 -13.68 -10.26 21.18
N SER A 193 -12.47 -10.11 20.64
CA SER A 193 -11.95 -8.79 20.26
C SER A 193 -12.80 -8.23 19.12
N ASP A 194 -13.30 -7.00 19.26
CA ASP A 194 -14.10 -6.30 18.25
C ASP A 194 -13.20 -5.56 17.22
N ASP A 195 -11.96 -6.01 17.05
CA ASP A 195 -11.04 -5.47 16.05
C ASP A 195 -11.34 -5.98 14.64
N ILE A 196 -10.80 -5.25 13.65
CA ILE A 196 -11.02 -5.52 12.22
C ILE A 196 -10.53 -6.92 11.85
N THR A 197 -9.35 -7.33 12.31
CA THR A 197 -8.77 -8.64 12.00
C THR A 197 -9.65 -9.78 12.50
N SER A 198 -10.09 -9.72 13.76
CA SER A 198 -10.99 -10.72 14.34
C SER A 198 -12.35 -10.73 13.67
N SER A 199 -12.86 -9.56 13.28
CA SER A 199 -14.11 -9.45 12.54
C SER A 199 -14.02 -10.07 11.15
N LEU A 200 -12.92 -9.83 10.40
CA LEU A 200 -12.69 -10.42 9.08
C LEU A 200 -12.56 -11.94 9.15
N LEU A 201 -11.91 -12.49 10.19
CA LEU A 201 -11.81 -13.95 10.38
C LEU A 201 -13.16 -14.64 10.57
N ARG A 202 -14.18 -13.93 11.05
CA ARG A 202 -15.54 -14.46 11.22
C ARG A 202 -16.39 -14.34 9.95
N GLN A 203 -15.96 -13.58 8.95
CA GLN A 203 -16.69 -13.41 7.71
C GLN A 203 -16.35 -14.53 6.74
N GLN A 204 -17.37 -14.94 5.96
CA GLN A 204 -17.21 -15.84 4.83
C GLN A 204 -17.53 -15.06 3.55
N VAL A 205 -16.72 -15.26 2.52
CA VAL A 205 -17.02 -14.75 1.18
C VAL A 205 -18.17 -15.58 0.62
N GLN A 206 -19.30 -14.92 0.39
CA GLN A 206 -20.48 -15.53 -0.28
C GLN A 206 -20.40 -15.33 -1.78
#